data_2dd50b85e52c043b4a1d0ddacfb9fe4c
#
_entry.id   2dd50b85e52c043b4a1d0ddacfb9fe4c
#
_cell.length_a   1.000
_cell.length_b   1.000
_cell.length_c   1.000
_cell.angle_alpha   90.00
_cell.angle_beta   90.00
_cell.angle_gamma   90.00
#
_symmetry.space_group_name_H-M   'P 1'
#
loop_
_entity.id
_entity.type
_entity.pdbx_description
1 polymer ?
#
loop_
_entity_poly.entity_id
_entity_poly.type
_entity_poly.pdbx_seq_one_letter_code
_entity_poly.pdbx_strand_id
1 'polypeptide(L)'
;MKLSLVVPCYNEADNVALFQQAVISAFDGCGYDYEIVFIDDGSRDATLHNLKKLYAAQQCPVKVVSFSRNFGKEAGIYAGLQHAAGDYICLIDADLQQRPEIVRNMVKTLDEEPEFDVVAAFQDRRGEGRVLSFFKKCFYSIINKLSKVTLQPDASDFRTFRRSVRDSILELAEYHRFSKGIFAWVGYSTKFIPYTACERATGTTKWSFWKLVNYAIEGIIGFSTAPLRLATWLGGVTGVAAVIYLIVVVLQKLIQGIDVPGYATIIVLILLLGSVQLFCIGIIGEYVGRTFEQSKDRPIYIAKEVLDYEQN
;
A
#
# COMPACT_ATOMS: atom_id res chain seq x y z
N MET A 1 -18.00 4.02 23.58
CA MET A 1 -17.02 3.47 22.64
C MET A 1 -16.29 4.63 21.98
N LYS A 2 -14.98 4.54 21.86
CA LYS A 2 -14.11 5.60 21.34
C LYS A 2 -13.64 5.28 19.92
N LEU A 3 -13.68 6.25 19.02
CA LEU A 3 -13.20 6.17 17.66
C LEU A 3 -11.90 6.97 17.50
N SER A 4 -10.86 6.38 16.91
CA SER A 4 -9.66 7.10 16.49
C SER A 4 -9.67 7.32 14.97
N LEU A 5 -9.66 8.57 14.54
CA LEU A 5 -9.50 8.96 13.13
C LEU A 5 -8.01 9.16 12.84
N VAL A 6 -7.39 8.24 12.14
CA VAL A 6 -5.98 8.30 11.73
C VAL A 6 -5.87 9.03 10.40
N VAL A 7 -5.15 10.15 10.40
CA VAL A 7 -5.11 11.10 9.29
C VAL A 7 -3.65 11.38 8.90
N PRO A 8 -3.08 10.63 7.95
CA PRO A 8 -1.75 10.92 7.40
C PRO A 8 -1.79 12.22 6.59
N CYS A 9 -0.84 13.14 6.85
CA CYS A 9 -0.74 14.45 6.22
C CYS A 9 0.65 14.67 5.64
N TYR A 10 0.73 15.18 4.41
CA TYR A 10 1.98 15.66 3.81
C TYR A 10 1.71 16.83 2.88
N ASN A 11 2.08 18.04 3.30
CA ASN A 11 1.77 19.30 2.64
C ASN A 11 0.26 19.48 2.43
N GLU A 12 -0.48 19.47 3.54
CA GLU A 12 -1.95 19.60 3.62
C GLU A 12 -2.36 20.84 4.45
N ALA A 13 -1.55 21.91 4.40
CA ALA A 13 -1.73 23.11 5.22
C ALA A 13 -3.15 23.71 5.12
N ASP A 14 -3.75 23.67 3.92
CA ASP A 14 -5.07 24.23 3.65
C ASP A 14 -6.22 23.31 4.10
N ASN A 15 -5.94 22.01 4.22
CA ASN A 15 -6.97 20.99 4.44
C ASN A 15 -7.17 20.62 5.91
N VAL A 16 -6.12 20.65 6.75
CA VAL A 16 -6.18 20.13 8.12
C VAL A 16 -7.22 20.80 9.00
N ALA A 17 -7.40 22.12 8.87
CA ALA A 17 -8.41 22.86 9.62
C ALA A 17 -9.84 22.56 9.12
N LEU A 18 -10.03 22.49 7.81
CA LEU A 18 -11.29 22.13 7.18
C LEU A 18 -11.71 20.71 7.56
N PHE A 19 -10.74 19.79 7.58
CA PHE A 19 -10.95 18.40 7.99
C PHE A 19 -11.41 18.32 9.45
N GLN A 20 -10.74 19.02 10.39
CA GLN A 20 -11.16 19.03 11.79
C GLN A 20 -12.60 19.54 11.94
N GLN A 21 -12.95 20.64 11.27
CA GLN A 21 -14.31 21.19 11.32
C GLN A 21 -15.36 20.22 10.76
N ALA A 22 -15.04 19.53 9.65
CA ALA A 22 -15.91 18.52 9.08
C ALA A 22 -16.13 17.34 10.03
N VAL A 23 -15.06 16.89 10.74
CA VAL A 23 -15.18 15.84 11.76
C VAL A 23 -16.04 16.30 12.92
N ILE A 24 -15.80 17.50 13.48
CA ILE A 24 -16.62 18.05 14.57
C ILE A 24 -18.10 18.06 14.16
N SER A 25 -18.42 18.60 12.97
CA SER A 25 -19.80 18.64 12.47
C SER A 25 -20.41 17.24 12.26
N ALA A 26 -19.63 16.28 11.76
CA ALA A 26 -20.12 14.93 11.49
C ALA A 26 -20.41 14.14 12.77
N PHE A 27 -19.68 14.40 13.84
CA PHE A 27 -19.80 13.68 15.10
C PHE A 27 -20.55 14.42 16.19
N ASP A 28 -20.99 15.64 15.95
CA ASP A 28 -21.83 16.40 16.89
C ASP A 28 -23.12 15.62 17.21
N GLY A 29 -23.38 15.42 18.49
CA GLY A 29 -24.56 14.71 18.99
C GLY A 29 -24.68 13.23 18.60
N CYS A 30 -23.64 12.59 18.04
CA CYS A 30 -23.72 11.21 17.56
C CYS A 30 -23.56 10.12 18.66
N GLY A 31 -23.18 10.50 19.88
CA GLY A 31 -23.02 9.59 21.02
C GLY A 31 -21.73 8.75 21.01
N TYR A 32 -20.81 8.98 20.08
CA TYR A 32 -19.48 8.38 20.06
C TYR A 32 -18.43 9.36 20.57
N ASP A 33 -17.57 8.91 21.49
CA ASP A 33 -16.33 9.62 21.80
C ASP A 33 -15.36 9.45 20.63
N TYR A 34 -14.62 10.48 20.28
CA TYR A 34 -13.64 10.38 19.20
C TYR A 34 -12.35 11.16 19.49
N GLU A 35 -11.30 10.80 18.79
CA GLU A 35 -10.05 11.55 18.72
C GLU A 35 -9.57 11.62 17.28
N ILE A 36 -8.83 12.67 16.93
CA ILE A 36 -8.17 12.81 15.63
C ILE A 36 -6.67 12.65 15.86
N VAL A 37 -6.06 11.67 15.18
CA VAL A 37 -4.62 11.39 15.22
C VAL A 37 -4.01 11.84 13.90
N PHE A 38 -3.52 13.07 13.86
CA PHE A 38 -2.82 13.61 12.71
C PHE A 38 -1.36 13.17 12.68
N ILE A 39 -0.91 12.65 11.54
CA ILE A 39 0.48 12.26 11.32
C ILE A 39 1.07 13.18 10.25
N ASP A 40 1.92 14.09 10.67
CA ASP A 40 2.67 14.96 9.76
C ASP A 40 3.93 14.23 9.26
N ASP A 41 3.90 13.77 8.03
CA ASP A 41 4.99 13.05 7.38
C ASP A 41 6.12 14.00 6.91
N GLY A 42 6.62 14.83 7.81
CA GLY A 42 7.71 15.77 7.55
C GLY A 42 7.36 16.80 6.49
N SER A 43 6.20 17.43 6.60
CA SER A 43 5.75 18.50 5.69
C SER A 43 6.73 19.66 5.62
N ARG A 44 6.78 20.31 4.45
CA ARG A 44 7.65 21.45 4.16
C ARG A 44 6.90 22.78 4.10
N ASP A 45 5.57 22.71 4.15
CA ASP A 45 4.65 23.87 4.18
C ASP A 45 4.20 24.19 5.61
N ALA A 46 3.10 24.92 5.76
CA ALA A 46 2.56 25.32 7.05
C ALA A 46 1.75 24.20 7.76
N THR A 47 1.73 22.96 7.26
CA THR A 47 0.90 21.86 7.82
C THR A 47 1.16 21.67 9.31
N LEU A 48 2.43 21.45 9.72
CA LEU A 48 2.76 21.24 11.14
C LEU A 48 2.38 22.44 12.01
N HIS A 49 2.60 23.65 11.50
CA HIS A 49 2.23 24.86 12.21
C HIS A 49 0.71 24.93 12.45
N ASN A 50 -0.07 24.62 11.44
CA ASN A 50 -1.54 24.61 11.55
C ASN A 50 -2.02 23.49 12.48
N LEU A 51 -1.43 22.28 12.43
CA LEU A 51 -1.74 21.18 13.36
C LEU A 51 -1.47 21.56 14.81
N LYS A 52 -0.37 22.28 15.11
CA LYS A 52 -0.08 22.80 16.44
C LYS A 52 -1.13 23.81 16.93
N LYS A 53 -1.63 24.65 16.05
CA LYS A 53 -2.73 25.57 16.38
C LYS A 53 -4.03 24.81 16.69
N LEU A 54 -4.37 23.78 15.91
CA LEU A 54 -5.55 22.95 16.16
C LEU A 54 -5.45 22.22 17.51
N TYR A 55 -4.26 21.67 17.81
CA TYR A 55 -3.97 21.07 19.12
C TYR A 55 -4.16 22.06 20.26
N ALA A 56 -3.59 23.27 20.16
CA ALA A 56 -3.67 24.29 21.18
C ALA A 56 -5.10 24.87 21.37
N ALA A 57 -5.92 24.85 20.31
CA ALA A 57 -7.30 25.32 20.37
C ALA A 57 -8.25 24.41 21.13
N GLN A 58 -7.90 23.15 21.34
CA GLN A 58 -8.64 22.14 22.14
C GLN A 58 -10.14 22.03 21.82
N GLN A 59 -10.54 22.27 20.56
CA GLN A 59 -11.94 22.17 20.13
C GLN A 59 -12.45 20.73 20.13
N CYS A 60 -11.57 19.77 19.94
CA CYS A 60 -11.81 18.34 20.09
C CYS A 60 -10.49 17.64 20.46
N PRO A 61 -10.53 16.37 20.93
CA PRO A 61 -9.31 15.60 21.22
C PRO A 61 -8.45 15.40 19.96
N VAL A 62 -7.25 16.00 19.95
CA VAL A 62 -6.29 15.92 18.84
C VAL A 62 -4.96 15.42 19.34
N LYS A 63 -4.40 14.40 18.68
CA LYS A 63 -2.99 14.01 18.78
C LYS A 63 -2.26 14.41 17.50
N VAL A 64 -1.01 14.85 17.63
CA VAL A 64 -0.17 15.18 16.49
C VAL A 64 1.16 14.47 16.64
N VAL A 65 1.51 13.66 15.62
CA VAL A 65 2.82 13.02 15.51
C VAL A 65 3.52 13.60 14.29
N SER A 66 4.63 14.33 14.49
CA SER A 66 5.42 14.90 13.39
C SER A 66 6.71 14.11 13.20
N PHE A 67 7.00 13.73 11.96
CA PHE A 67 8.18 12.98 11.60
C PHE A 67 9.40 13.87 11.39
N SER A 68 10.60 13.31 11.58
CA SER A 68 11.87 14.02 11.35
C SER A 68 12.13 14.33 9.87
N ARG A 69 11.55 13.57 8.96
CA ARG A 69 11.55 13.73 7.49
C ARG A 69 10.35 13.02 6.89
N ASN A 70 10.16 13.13 5.58
CA ASN A 70 9.17 12.30 4.88
C ASN A 70 9.62 10.83 4.86
N PHE A 71 8.77 9.94 5.41
CA PHE A 71 8.92 8.48 5.43
C PHE A 71 7.89 7.77 4.55
N GLY A 72 6.89 8.51 4.05
CA GLY A 72 5.84 8.01 3.17
C GLY A 72 4.52 7.68 3.88
N LYS A 73 3.44 7.62 3.10
CA LYS A 73 2.06 7.41 3.59
C LYS A 73 1.93 6.15 4.44
N GLU A 74 2.60 5.06 4.06
CA GLU A 74 2.54 3.77 4.77
C GLU A 74 3.13 3.88 6.18
N ALA A 75 4.23 4.63 6.35
CA ALA A 75 4.80 4.93 7.66
C ALA A 75 3.85 5.81 8.48
N GLY A 76 3.17 6.78 7.83
CA GLY A 76 2.15 7.60 8.46
C GLY A 76 0.98 6.78 8.98
N ILE A 77 0.47 5.83 8.19
CA ILE A 77 -0.58 4.90 8.63
C ILE A 77 -0.10 4.08 9.83
N TYR A 78 1.08 3.50 9.77
CA TYR A 78 1.63 2.70 10.86
C TYR A 78 1.76 3.49 12.17
N ALA A 79 2.34 4.69 12.11
CA ALA A 79 2.43 5.58 13.26
C ALA A 79 1.05 5.95 13.83
N GLY A 80 0.10 6.26 12.96
CA GLY A 80 -1.27 6.56 13.36
C GLY A 80 -1.92 5.40 14.10
N LEU A 81 -1.72 4.18 13.64
CA LEU A 81 -2.20 2.97 14.31
C LEU A 81 -1.57 2.79 15.69
N GLN A 82 -0.26 3.08 15.85
CA GLN A 82 0.41 3.00 17.16
C GLN A 82 -0.13 4.01 18.18
N HIS A 83 -0.50 5.21 17.71
CA HIS A 83 -0.99 6.29 18.57
C HIS A 83 -2.52 6.33 18.74
N ALA A 84 -3.26 5.52 17.99
CA ALA A 84 -4.71 5.40 18.10
C ALA A 84 -5.12 4.65 19.39
N ALA A 85 -5.97 5.28 20.23
CA ALA A 85 -6.42 4.71 21.49
C ALA A 85 -7.88 4.18 21.46
N GLY A 86 -8.60 4.39 20.35
CA GLY A 86 -10.01 4.05 20.18
C GLY A 86 -10.31 2.54 20.17
N ASP A 87 -11.56 2.18 20.39
CA ASP A 87 -12.10 0.83 20.21
C ASP A 87 -12.30 0.52 18.73
N TYR A 88 -12.61 1.58 17.95
CA TYR A 88 -12.63 1.61 16.51
C TYR A 88 -11.55 2.54 15.97
N ILE A 89 -10.92 2.16 14.89
CA ILE A 89 -9.91 2.95 14.19
C ILE A 89 -10.38 3.19 12.75
N CYS A 90 -10.32 4.43 12.30
CA CYS A 90 -10.61 4.78 10.92
C CYS A 90 -9.38 5.39 10.26
N LEU A 91 -8.99 4.84 9.10
CA LEU A 91 -8.01 5.46 8.21
C LEU A 91 -8.74 6.37 7.23
N ILE A 92 -8.42 7.66 7.21
CA ILE A 92 -9.05 8.66 6.36
C ILE A 92 -8.04 9.70 5.90
N ASP A 93 -8.13 10.14 4.64
CA ASP A 93 -7.24 11.16 4.09
C ASP A 93 -7.72 12.59 4.45
N ALA A 94 -6.79 13.54 4.62
CA ALA A 94 -7.09 14.92 5.02
C ALA A 94 -7.76 15.77 3.93
N ASP A 95 -7.79 15.33 2.67
CA ASP A 95 -8.19 16.10 1.49
C ASP A 95 -9.72 16.23 1.29
N LEU A 96 -10.51 15.71 2.24
CA LEU A 96 -11.98 15.72 2.24
C LEU A 96 -12.65 15.03 1.03
N GLN A 97 -11.90 14.25 0.22
CA GLN A 97 -12.51 13.38 -0.78
C GLN A 97 -13.34 12.26 -0.13
N GLN A 98 -13.01 11.93 1.10
CA GLN A 98 -13.68 10.96 1.96
C GLN A 98 -14.39 11.73 3.08
N ARG A 99 -15.71 11.69 3.06
CA ARG A 99 -16.51 12.45 4.04
C ARG A 99 -16.53 11.80 5.41
N PRO A 100 -16.29 12.54 6.51
CA PRO A 100 -16.37 12.03 7.87
C PRO A 100 -17.74 11.40 8.24
N GLU A 101 -18.83 11.82 7.60
CA GLU A 101 -20.18 11.26 7.82
C GLU A 101 -20.25 9.77 7.41
N ILE A 102 -19.44 9.36 6.42
CA ILE A 102 -19.36 7.94 6.00
C ILE A 102 -18.76 7.10 7.13
N VAL A 103 -17.80 7.65 7.88
CA VAL A 103 -17.18 6.95 9.02
C VAL A 103 -18.23 6.58 10.06
N ARG A 104 -19.18 7.47 10.33
CA ARG A 104 -20.30 7.21 11.24
C ARG A 104 -21.10 5.98 10.81
N ASN A 105 -21.39 5.87 9.52
CA ASN A 105 -22.10 4.71 8.98
C ASN A 105 -21.26 3.43 9.07
N MET A 106 -19.93 3.54 8.88
CA MET A 106 -19.03 2.40 9.05
C MET A 106 -18.99 1.89 10.50
N VAL A 107 -18.89 2.81 11.49
CA VAL A 107 -18.92 2.45 12.91
C VAL A 107 -20.27 1.79 13.25
N LYS A 108 -21.37 2.40 12.82
CA LYS A 108 -22.72 1.83 13.01
C LYS A 108 -22.84 0.43 12.43
N THR A 109 -22.27 0.20 11.23
CA THR A 109 -22.24 -1.13 10.61
C THR A 109 -21.48 -2.14 11.48
N LEU A 110 -20.33 -1.75 12.06
CA LEU A 110 -19.58 -2.63 12.96
C LEU A 110 -20.31 -2.93 14.26
N ASP A 111 -21.14 -2.00 14.76
CA ASP A 111 -21.97 -2.22 15.94
C ASP A 111 -23.16 -3.16 15.66
N GLU A 112 -23.83 -2.97 14.52
CA GLU A 112 -25.03 -3.71 14.14
C GLU A 112 -24.73 -5.10 13.56
N GLU A 113 -23.56 -5.28 12.94
CA GLU A 113 -23.15 -6.53 12.26
C GLU A 113 -21.82 -7.04 12.87
N PRO A 114 -21.88 -7.72 14.02
CA PRO A 114 -20.70 -8.15 14.77
C PRO A 114 -19.85 -9.22 14.06
N GLU A 115 -20.36 -9.83 12.99
CA GLU A 115 -19.63 -10.77 12.12
C GLU A 115 -18.54 -10.07 11.29
N PHE A 116 -18.58 -8.74 11.17
CA PHE A 116 -17.54 -7.97 10.48
C PHE A 116 -16.59 -7.29 11.47
N ASP A 117 -15.32 -7.36 11.17
CA ASP A 117 -14.24 -6.70 11.91
C ASP A 117 -13.76 -5.42 11.24
N VAL A 118 -13.97 -5.34 9.90
CA VAL A 118 -13.53 -4.24 9.04
C VAL A 118 -14.68 -3.81 8.13
N VAL A 119 -14.91 -2.51 8.02
CA VAL A 119 -15.72 -1.90 6.95
C VAL A 119 -14.80 -1.08 6.08
N ALA A 120 -14.63 -1.48 4.82
CA ALA A 120 -13.76 -0.84 3.86
C ALA A 120 -14.58 -0.17 2.75
N ALA A 121 -14.23 1.05 2.38
CA ALA A 121 -14.87 1.77 1.30
C ALA A 121 -14.19 1.50 -0.03
N PHE A 122 -14.99 1.34 -1.10
CA PHE A 122 -14.48 1.34 -2.46
C PHE A 122 -15.11 2.47 -3.26
N GLN A 123 -14.31 3.09 -4.13
CA GLN A 123 -14.78 4.20 -4.94
C GLN A 123 -15.61 3.70 -6.11
N ASP A 124 -16.91 4.08 -6.17
CA ASP A 124 -17.75 3.84 -7.36
C ASP A 124 -17.34 4.83 -8.47
N ARG A 125 -16.44 4.38 -9.35
CA ARG A 125 -15.88 5.20 -10.45
C ARG A 125 -16.67 4.98 -11.73
N ARG A 126 -17.89 5.47 -11.78
CA ARG A 126 -18.67 5.52 -13.02
C ARG A 126 -18.06 6.58 -13.93
N GLY A 127 -17.36 6.17 -15.00
CA GLY A 127 -16.84 7.06 -16.04
C GLY A 127 -15.33 7.04 -16.26
N GLU A 128 -14.56 6.12 -15.66
CA GLU A 128 -13.13 5.95 -16.00
C GLU A 128 -12.95 5.51 -17.46
N GLY A 129 -11.89 6.04 -18.10
CA GLY A 129 -11.54 5.68 -19.46
C GLY A 129 -11.30 4.16 -19.62
N ARG A 130 -11.83 3.57 -20.70
CA ARG A 130 -11.77 2.12 -20.97
C ARG A 130 -10.36 1.51 -20.88
N VAL A 131 -9.34 2.25 -21.33
CA VAL A 131 -7.94 1.82 -21.33
C VAL A 131 -7.42 1.66 -19.89
N LEU A 132 -7.64 2.66 -19.03
CA LEU A 132 -7.19 2.62 -17.63
C LEU A 132 -7.91 1.50 -16.85
N SER A 133 -9.22 1.34 -17.07
CA SER A 133 -10.02 0.26 -16.49
C SER A 133 -9.50 -1.13 -16.91
N PHE A 134 -9.09 -1.31 -18.17
CA PHE A 134 -8.50 -2.55 -18.65
C PHE A 134 -7.17 -2.86 -17.93
N PHE A 135 -6.25 -1.89 -17.85
CA PHE A 135 -4.98 -2.08 -17.14
C PHE A 135 -5.17 -2.40 -15.66
N LYS A 136 -6.12 -1.74 -14.99
CA LYS A 136 -6.47 -2.06 -13.59
C LYS A 136 -7.00 -3.50 -13.46
N LYS A 137 -7.93 -3.92 -14.32
CA LYS A 137 -8.45 -5.30 -14.31
C LYS A 137 -7.34 -6.33 -14.52
N CYS A 138 -6.43 -6.09 -15.49
CA CYS A 138 -5.28 -6.94 -15.69
C CYS A 138 -4.39 -7.00 -14.44
N PHE A 139 -4.09 -5.85 -13.84
CA PHE A 139 -3.30 -5.77 -12.61
C PHE A 139 -3.93 -6.60 -11.48
N TYR A 140 -5.20 -6.34 -11.13
CA TYR A 140 -5.86 -7.09 -10.05
C TYR A 140 -6.00 -8.58 -10.38
N SER A 141 -6.22 -8.95 -11.65
CA SER A 141 -6.25 -10.35 -12.06
C SER A 141 -4.89 -11.03 -11.88
N ILE A 142 -3.81 -10.34 -12.23
CA ILE A 142 -2.44 -10.87 -12.09
C ILE A 142 -2.09 -10.99 -10.61
N ILE A 143 -2.25 -9.92 -9.82
CA ILE A 143 -1.86 -9.93 -8.41
C ILE A 143 -2.67 -10.96 -7.62
N ASN A 144 -3.99 -11.08 -7.86
CA ASN A 144 -4.84 -12.05 -7.17
C ASN A 144 -4.55 -13.52 -7.58
N LYS A 145 -3.98 -13.76 -8.77
CA LYS A 145 -3.51 -15.10 -9.17
C LYS A 145 -2.13 -15.44 -8.62
N LEU A 146 -1.26 -14.45 -8.48
CA LEU A 146 0.12 -14.64 -8.08
C LEU A 146 0.33 -14.48 -6.57
N SER A 147 -0.52 -13.72 -5.89
CA SER A 147 -0.49 -13.49 -4.45
C SER A 147 -1.29 -14.54 -3.70
N LYS A 148 -0.93 -14.80 -2.45
CA LYS A 148 -1.72 -15.60 -1.51
C LYS A 148 -2.90 -14.84 -0.91
N VAL A 149 -2.99 -13.54 -1.15
CA VAL A 149 -4.06 -12.66 -0.65
C VAL A 149 -4.91 -12.15 -1.81
N THR A 150 -6.21 -12.05 -1.59
CA THR A 150 -7.14 -11.51 -2.58
C THR A 150 -7.34 -10.02 -2.32
N LEU A 151 -6.90 -9.19 -3.24
CA LEU A 151 -7.10 -7.74 -3.18
C LEU A 151 -8.42 -7.40 -3.86
N GLN A 152 -9.30 -6.68 -3.15
CA GLN A 152 -10.53 -6.15 -3.74
C GLN A 152 -10.19 -5.00 -4.70
N PRO A 153 -10.64 -5.08 -5.98
CA PRO A 153 -10.49 -3.98 -6.92
C PRO A 153 -11.09 -2.68 -6.37
N ASP A 154 -10.44 -1.56 -6.66
CA ASP A 154 -10.85 -0.20 -6.26
C ASP A 154 -11.05 0.04 -4.75
N ALA A 155 -10.68 -0.92 -3.88
CA ALA A 155 -10.66 -0.71 -2.45
C ALA A 155 -9.73 0.47 -2.10
N SER A 156 -10.27 1.45 -1.37
CA SER A 156 -9.54 2.59 -0.82
C SER A 156 -8.79 2.19 0.46
N ASP A 157 -7.83 3.02 0.89
CA ASP A 157 -7.30 2.94 2.24
C ASP A 157 -8.35 3.36 3.29
N PHE A 158 -9.42 4.04 2.86
CA PHE A 158 -10.52 4.48 3.68
C PHE A 158 -11.30 3.29 4.25
N ARG A 159 -11.10 3.04 5.52
CA ARG A 159 -11.70 1.91 6.25
C ARG A 159 -11.80 2.17 7.73
N THR A 160 -12.80 1.58 8.36
CA THR A 160 -12.98 1.56 9.82
C THR A 160 -12.92 0.12 10.30
N PHE A 161 -12.24 -0.14 11.41
CA PHE A 161 -12.03 -1.49 11.93
C PHE A 161 -11.87 -1.49 13.43
N ARG A 162 -12.05 -2.68 14.03
CA ARG A 162 -11.93 -2.92 15.46
C ARG A 162 -10.47 -2.83 15.93
N ARG A 163 -10.27 -2.54 17.22
CA ARG A 163 -8.94 -2.53 17.86
C ARG A 163 -8.16 -3.83 17.66
N SER A 164 -8.82 -4.99 17.69
CA SER A 164 -8.18 -6.30 17.45
C SER A 164 -7.47 -6.38 16.10
N VAL A 165 -8.07 -5.79 15.06
CA VAL A 165 -7.46 -5.70 13.72
C VAL A 165 -6.21 -4.82 13.75
N ARG A 166 -6.29 -3.64 14.42
CA ARG A 166 -5.14 -2.76 14.61
C ARG A 166 -3.99 -3.50 15.29
N ASP A 167 -4.28 -4.21 16.38
CA ASP A 167 -3.25 -4.89 17.17
C ASP A 167 -2.55 -5.96 16.33
N SER A 168 -3.29 -6.75 15.56
CA SER A 168 -2.71 -7.72 14.62
C SER A 168 -1.86 -7.07 13.51
N ILE A 169 -2.27 -5.89 13.00
CA ILE A 169 -1.50 -5.17 11.99
C ILE A 169 -0.19 -4.60 12.57
N LEU A 170 -0.19 -4.21 13.84
CA LEU A 170 1.00 -3.69 14.53
C LEU A 170 2.04 -4.77 14.83
N GLU A 171 1.64 -6.04 14.94
CA GLU A 171 2.57 -7.17 15.05
C GLU A 171 3.41 -7.38 13.78
N LEU A 172 2.92 -6.86 12.62
CA LEU A 172 3.62 -6.95 11.33
C LEU A 172 4.56 -5.75 11.17
N ALA A 173 5.81 -5.93 11.59
CA ALA A 173 6.85 -4.89 11.53
C ALA A 173 7.63 -4.89 10.20
N GLU A 174 6.93 -5.04 9.07
CA GLU A 174 7.54 -5.00 7.74
C GLU A 174 7.99 -3.57 7.41
N TYR A 175 9.24 -3.43 6.92
CA TYR A 175 9.77 -2.13 6.50
C TYR A 175 9.10 -1.63 5.22
N HIS A 176 8.94 -2.52 4.22
CA HIS A 176 8.22 -2.26 2.98
C HIS A 176 6.74 -2.60 3.16
N ARG A 177 6.01 -1.67 3.75
CA ARG A 177 4.57 -1.84 4.02
C ARG A 177 3.73 -1.60 2.76
N PHE A 178 2.68 -2.38 2.63
CA PHE A 178 1.63 -2.19 1.64
C PHE A 178 0.29 -2.45 2.33
N SER A 179 -0.32 -1.41 2.87
CA SER A 179 -1.48 -1.52 3.76
C SER A 179 -2.61 -2.37 3.18
N LYS A 180 -2.95 -2.22 1.89
CA LYS A 180 -3.99 -3.04 1.25
C LYS A 180 -3.70 -4.53 1.32
N GLY A 181 -2.45 -4.92 1.10
CA GLY A 181 -2.00 -6.30 1.21
C GLY A 181 -1.99 -6.80 2.65
N ILE A 182 -1.53 -5.97 3.60
CA ILE A 182 -1.50 -6.29 5.02
C ILE A 182 -2.92 -6.55 5.55
N PHE A 183 -3.89 -5.67 5.24
CA PHE A 183 -5.29 -5.88 5.64
C PHE A 183 -5.89 -7.16 5.04
N ALA A 184 -5.55 -7.51 3.81
CA ALA A 184 -5.99 -8.76 3.20
C ALA A 184 -5.28 -9.98 3.81
N TRP A 185 -4.01 -9.83 4.23
CA TRP A 185 -3.20 -10.92 4.78
C TRP A 185 -3.63 -11.31 6.20
N VAL A 186 -4.00 -10.33 7.04
CA VAL A 186 -4.49 -10.62 8.41
C VAL A 186 -5.83 -11.35 8.42
N GLY A 187 -6.61 -11.32 7.32
CA GLY A 187 -7.73 -12.21 7.06
C GLY A 187 -9.01 -11.93 7.87
N TYR A 188 -9.15 -10.76 8.47
CA TYR A 188 -10.37 -10.38 9.19
C TYR A 188 -11.57 -10.20 8.25
N SER A 189 -12.77 -10.49 8.78
CA SER A 189 -14.01 -10.35 8.04
C SER A 189 -14.26 -8.90 7.61
N THR A 190 -14.33 -8.65 6.29
CA THR A 190 -14.42 -7.30 5.73
C THR A 190 -15.69 -7.10 4.94
N LYS A 191 -16.49 -6.09 5.33
CA LYS A 191 -17.63 -5.60 4.54
C LYS A 191 -17.18 -4.45 3.65
N PHE A 192 -17.51 -4.52 2.36
CA PHE A 192 -17.19 -3.47 1.41
C PHE A 192 -18.41 -2.61 1.13
N ILE A 193 -18.28 -1.29 1.29
CA ILE A 193 -19.33 -0.31 1.01
C ILE A 193 -18.92 0.65 -0.11
N PRO A 194 -19.82 0.98 -1.05
CA PRO A 194 -19.50 1.97 -2.08
C PRO A 194 -19.53 3.38 -1.50
N TYR A 195 -18.62 4.24 -1.98
CA TYR A 195 -18.72 5.67 -1.73
C TYR A 195 -18.42 6.48 -3.00
N THR A 196 -19.02 7.65 -3.08
CA THR A 196 -18.72 8.62 -4.13
C THR A 196 -17.74 9.64 -3.58
N ALA A 197 -16.54 9.69 -4.16
CA ALA A 197 -15.54 10.68 -3.77
C ALA A 197 -16.04 12.10 -4.14
N CYS A 198 -15.86 13.03 -3.23
CA CYS A 198 -16.06 14.45 -3.51
C CYS A 198 -14.91 15.00 -4.37
N GLU A 199 -15.16 16.10 -5.05
CA GLU A 199 -14.07 16.86 -5.64
C GLU A 199 -13.13 17.33 -4.52
N ARG A 200 -11.82 17.31 -4.80
CA ARG A 200 -10.84 17.79 -3.83
C ARG A 200 -11.10 19.22 -3.45
N ALA A 201 -11.03 19.52 -2.15
CA ALA A 201 -11.14 20.90 -1.69
C ALA A 201 -10.01 21.76 -2.26
N THR A 202 -8.77 21.21 -2.34
CA THR A 202 -7.58 21.87 -2.93
C THR A 202 -6.61 20.82 -3.48
N GLY A 203 -5.83 21.17 -4.52
CA GLY A 203 -4.73 20.37 -5.06
C GLY A 203 -5.02 19.61 -6.36
N THR A 204 -3.95 19.10 -7.00
CA THR A 204 -4.00 18.36 -8.27
C THR A 204 -3.57 16.90 -8.06
N THR A 205 -4.07 16.00 -8.92
CA THR A 205 -3.68 14.58 -8.88
C THR A 205 -2.20 14.38 -9.19
N LYS A 206 -1.42 13.86 -8.22
CA LYS A 206 0.04 13.66 -8.32
C LYS A 206 0.45 12.27 -8.86
N TRP A 207 -0.49 11.47 -9.39
CA TRP A 207 -0.19 10.11 -9.87
C TRP A 207 0.26 10.11 -11.32
N SER A 208 1.50 9.69 -11.57
CA SER A 208 2.02 9.41 -12.90
C SER A 208 1.92 7.91 -13.21
N PHE A 209 1.94 7.54 -14.51
CA PHE A 209 1.96 6.14 -14.95
C PHE A 209 3.08 5.32 -14.29
N TRP A 210 4.28 5.86 -14.19
CA TRP A 210 5.42 5.20 -13.55
C TRP A 210 5.20 4.95 -12.05
N LYS A 211 4.52 5.85 -11.36
CA LYS A 211 4.15 5.63 -9.95
C LYS A 211 3.18 4.47 -9.79
N LEU A 212 2.22 4.32 -10.71
CA LEU A 212 1.30 3.18 -10.72
C LEU A 212 2.03 1.86 -10.98
N VAL A 213 2.98 1.84 -11.93
CA VAL A 213 3.80 0.65 -12.22
C VAL A 213 4.63 0.26 -11.01
N ASN A 214 5.34 1.21 -10.37
CA ASN A 214 6.13 0.93 -9.18
C ASN A 214 5.27 0.42 -8.03
N TYR A 215 4.10 1.04 -7.79
CA TYR A 215 3.16 0.57 -6.78
C TYR A 215 2.66 -0.86 -7.05
N ALA A 216 2.45 -1.20 -8.34
CA ALA A 216 2.11 -2.56 -8.75
C ALA A 216 3.24 -3.56 -8.48
N ILE A 217 4.48 -3.20 -8.78
CA ILE A 217 5.66 -4.02 -8.54
C ILE A 217 5.85 -4.24 -7.03
N GLU A 218 5.71 -3.18 -6.21
CA GLU A 218 5.78 -3.27 -4.75
C GLU A 218 4.75 -4.26 -4.19
N GLY A 219 3.50 -4.18 -4.66
CA GLY A 219 2.44 -5.09 -4.25
C GLY A 219 2.70 -6.55 -4.64
N ILE A 220 3.21 -6.79 -5.86
CA ILE A 220 3.54 -8.14 -6.33
C ILE A 220 4.72 -8.73 -5.54
N ILE A 221 5.81 -7.99 -5.38
CA ILE A 221 7.02 -8.48 -4.73
C ILE A 221 6.78 -8.67 -3.23
N GLY A 222 6.01 -7.78 -2.58
CA GLY A 222 5.71 -7.87 -1.15
C GLY A 222 4.88 -9.10 -0.76
N PHE A 223 3.95 -9.54 -1.63
CA PHE A 223 2.99 -10.61 -1.28
C PHE A 223 3.06 -11.84 -2.19
N SER A 224 4.06 -11.96 -3.06
CA SER A 224 4.19 -13.07 -3.99
C SER A 224 5.64 -13.45 -4.26
N THR A 225 5.91 -14.74 -4.33
CA THR A 225 7.19 -15.29 -4.82
C THR A 225 7.12 -15.69 -6.30
N ALA A 226 6.04 -15.32 -7.00
CA ALA A 226 5.85 -15.69 -8.40
C ALA A 226 6.95 -15.17 -9.34
N PRO A 227 7.50 -13.95 -9.18
CA PRO A 227 8.65 -13.51 -9.97
C PRO A 227 9.89 -14.41 -9.83
N LEU A 228 10.16 -14.92 -8.63
CA LEU A 228 11.25 -15.87 -8.41
C LEU A 228 10.98 -17.21 -9.12
N ARG A 229 9.74 -17.71 -9.05
CA ARG A 229 9.34 -18.92 -9.78
C ARG A 229 9.45 -18.73 -11.29
N LEU A 230 9.12 -17.55 -11.81
CA LEU A 230 9.29 -17.22 -13.23
C LEU A 230 10.77 -17.31 -13.64
N ALA A 231 11.67 -16.76 -12.83
CA ALA A 231 13.12 -16.89 -13.07
C ALA A 231 13.58 -18.35 -13.10
N THR A 232 13.10 -19.18 -12.15
CA THR A 232 13.38 -20.62 -12.12
C THR A 232 12.87 -21.34 -13.37
N TRP A 233 11.64 -21.04 -13.81
CA TRP A 233 11.04 -21.62 -15.02
C TRP A 233 11.80 -21.20 -16.28
N LEU A 234 12.16 -19.94 -16.41
CA LEU A 234 12.96 -19.45 -17.54
C LEU A 234 14.31 -20.15 -17.60
N GLY A 235 15.01 -20.24 -16.46
CA GLY A 235 16.27 -20.97 -16.37
C GLY A 235 16.13 -22.46 -16.72
N GLY A 236 15.08 -23.13 -16.23
CA GLY A 236 14.79 -24.53 -16.53
C GLY A 236 14.51 -24.77 -18.02
N VAL A 237 13.64 -23.97 -18.63
CA VAL A 237 13.29 -24.08 -20.06
C VAL A 237 14.51 -23.84 -20.95
N THR A 238 15.25 -22.76 -20.69
CA THR A 238 16.46 -22.45 -21.46
C THR A 238 17.55 -23.49 -21.27
N GLY A 239 17.70 -24.05 -20.05
CA GLY A 239 18.64 -25.15 -19.79
C GLY A 239 18.28 -26.43 -20.55
N VAL A 240 17.02 -26.84 -20.55
CA VAL A 240 16.54 -28.00 -21.35
C VAL A 240 16.74 -27.77 -22.83
N ALA A 241 16.37 -26.59 -23.34
CA ALA A 241 16.57 -26.24 -24.75
C ALA A 241 18.06 -26.28 -25.16
N ALA A 242 18.95 -25.79 -24.31
CA ALA A 242 20.38 -25.83 -24.52
C ALA A 242 20.93 -27.27 -24.60
N VAL A 243 20.46 -28.17 -23.70
CA VAL A 243 20.85 -29.59 -23.72
C VAL A 243 20.35 -30.28 -24.98
N ILE A 244 19.09 -30.04 -25.39
CA ILE A 244 18.56 -30.62 -26.63
C ILE A 244 19.37 -30.11 -27.85
N TYR A 245 19.67 -28.83 -27.92
CA TYR A 245 20.46 -28.25 -28.99
C TYR A 245 21.87 -28.80 -29.01
N LEU A 246 22.52 -28.97 -27.87
CA LEU A 246 23.83 -29.64 -27.77
C LEU A 246 23.81 -31.06 -28.36
N ILE A 247 22.81 -31.87 -27.99
CA ILE A 247 22.65 -33.24 -28.51
C ILE A 247 22.50 -33.24 -30.03
N VAL A 248 21.66 -32.33 -30.58
CA VAL A 248 21.43 -32.19 -32.02
C VAL A 248 22.74 -31.85 -32.76
N VAL A 249 23.50 -30.86 -32.26
CA VAL A 249 24.80 -30.49 -32.85
C VAL A 249 25.80 -31.61 -32.81
N VAL A 250 25.91 -32.35 -31.71
CA VAL A 250 26.81 -33.51 -31.58
C VAL A 250 26.41 -34.62 -32.55
N LEU A 251 25.13 -34.95 -32.66
CA LEU A 251 24.65 -35.99 -33.60
C LEU A 251 24.88 -35.57 -35.07
N GLN A 252 24.63 -34.29 -35.45
CA GLN A 252 24.90 -33.81 -36.78
C GLN A 252 26.39 -33.94 -37.12
N LYS A 253 27.28 -33.58 -36.21
CA LYS A 253 28.72 -33.72 -36.40
C LYS A 253 29.13 -35.17 -36.60
N LEU A 254 28.61 -36.11 -35.78
CA LEU A 254 28.97 -37.53 -35.82
C LEU A 254 28.41 -38.25 -37.06
N ILE A 255 27.17 -37.90 -37.49
CA ILE A 255 26.49 -38.63 -38.58
C ILE A 255 26.81 -38.06 -39.96
N GLN A 256 26.84 -36.73 -40.05
CA GLN A 256 26.94 -36.05 -41.34
C GLN A 256 28.33 -35.46 -41.68
N GLY A 257 29.24 -35.42 -40.70
CA GLY A 257 30.60 -34.91 -40.87
C GLY A 257 30.67 -33.43 -41.21
N ILE A 258 29.55 -32.69 -41.12
CA ILE A 258 29.41 -31.31 -41.53
C ILE A 258 29.99 -30.38 -40.45
N ASP A 259 30.92 -29.50 -40.86
CA ASP A 259 31.32 -28.37 -40.02
C ASP A 259 30.19 -27.33 -40.03
N VAL A 260 29.50 -27.21 -38.90
CA VAL A 260 28.39 -26.27 -38.75
C VAL A 260 28.95 -24.86 -38.80
N PRO A 261 28.68 -24.03 -39.83
CA PRO A 261 29.04 -22.63 -39.84
C PRO A 261 28.21 -21.95 -38.75
N GLY A 262 28.84 -21.52 -37.65
CA GLY A 262 28.08 -21.22 -36.44
C GLY A 262 28.39 -19.91 -35.75
N TYR A 263 29.25 -19.03 -36.32
CA TYR A 263 29.66 -17.79 -35.64
C TYR A 263 28.46 -16.92 -35.22
N ALA A 264 27.53 -16.65 -36.13
CA ALA A 264 26.35 -15.85 -35.85
C ALA A 264 25.43 -16.55 -34.80
N THR A 265 25.23 -17.86 -34.91
CA THR A 265 24.45 -18.67 -33.99
C THR A 265 25.03 -18.65 -32.58
N ILE A 266 26.34 -18.76 -32.44
CA ILE A 266 27.04 -18.72 -31.14
C ILE A 266 26.83 -17.35 -30.49
N ILE A 267 26.99 -16.24 -31.24
CA ILE A 267 26.77 -14.89 -30.70
C ILE A 267 25.33 -14.70 -30.23
N VAL A 268 24.34 -15.11 -31.04
CA VAL A 268 22.92 -14.98 -30.67
C VAL A 268 22.61 -15.78 -29.43
N LEU A 269 23.12 -17.03 -29.31
CA LEU A 269 22.90 -17.86 -28.13
C LEU A 269 23.55 -17.27 -26.90
N ILE A 270 24.77 -16.76 -26.96
CA ILE A 270 25.46 -16.11 -25.84
C ILE A 270 24.67 -14.87 -25.37
N LEU A 271 24.25 -14.04 -26.31
CA LEU A 271 23.46 -12.85 -25.98
C LEU A 271 22.10 -13.21 -25.36
N LEU A 272 21.41 -14.20 -25.91
CA LEU A 272 20.13 -14.66 -25.38
C LEU A 272 20.28 -15.23 -23.95
N LEU A 273 21.20 -16.14 -23.75
CA LEU A 273 21.45 -16.75 -22.43
C LEU A 273 21.93 -15.71 -21.43
N GLY A 274 22.84 -14.82 -21.83
CA GLY A 274 23.29 -13.70 -21.00
C GLY A 274 22.15 -12.78 -20.58
N SER A 275 21.24 -12.43 -21.51
CA SER A 275 20.08 -11.61 -21.22
C SER A 275 19.13 -12.29 -20.21
N VAL A 276 18.85 -13.57 -20.38
CA VAL A 276 18.01 -14.34 -19.44
C VAL A 276 18.66 -14.40 -18.06
N GLN A 277 19.98 -14.64 -18.00
CA GLN A 277 20.72 -14.67 -16.73
C GLN A 277 20.66 -13.31 -16.03
N LEU A 278 20.93 -12.21 -16.72
CA LEU A 278 20.87 -10.88 -16.15
C LEU A 278 19.46 -10.53 -15.65
N PHE A 279 18.42 -10.93 -16.37
CA PHE A 279 17.03 -10.75 -15.96
C PHE A 279 16.72 -11.54 -14.67
N CYS A 280 17.13 -12.81 -14.58
CA CYS A 280 16.95 -13.63 -13.38
C CYS A 280 17.71 -13.06 -12.19
N ILE A 281 18.97 -12.61 -12.39
CA ILE A 281 19.77 -11.96 -11.35
C ILE A 281 19.11 -10.67 -10.88
N GLY A 282 18.54 -9.88 -11.78
CA GLY A 282 17.78 -8.66 -11.44
C GLY A 282 16.60 -8.95 -10.52
N ILE A 283 15.80 -9.98 -10.81
CA ILE A 283 14.71 -10.40 -9.94
C ILE A 283 15.24 -10.80 -8.55
N ILE A 284 16.27 -11.65 -8.49
CA ILE A 284 16.87 -12.08 -7.23
C ILE A 284 17.41 -10.87 -6.46
N GLY A 285 18.09 -9.96 -7.15
CA GLY A 285 18.63 -8.72 -6.56
C GLY A 285 17.57 -7.88 -5.87
N GLU A 286 16.36 -7.77 -6.45
CA GLU A 286 15.25 -7.03 -5.83
C GLU A 286 14.81 -7.66 -4.50
N TYR A 287 14.66 -9.00 -4.46
CA TYR A 287 14.30 -9.70 -3.20
C TYR A 287 15.42 -9.63 -2.16
N VAL A 288 16.67 -9.80 -2.56
CA VAL A 288 17.83 -9.66 -1.67
C VAL A 288 17.93 -8.25 -1.12
N GLY A 289 17.70 -7.22 -1.95
CA GLY A 289 17.68 -5.82 -1.54
C GLY A 289 16.65 -5.57 -0.44
N ARG A 290 15.42 -6.05 -0.60
CA ARG A 290 14.34 -5.94 0.41
C ARG A 290 14.68 -6.70 1.70
N THR A 291 15.22 -7.92 1.57
CA THR A 291 15.68 -8.69 2.73
C THR A 291 16.79 -7.95 3.48
N PHE A 292 17.72 -7.33 2.77
CA PHE A 292 18.79 -6.54 3.37
C PHE A 292 18.24 -5.29 4.08
N GLU A 293 17.25 -4.60 3.51
CA GLU A 293 16.62 -3.46 4.19
C GLU A 293 15.86 -3.90 5.44
N GLN A 294 15.12 -5.00 5.37
CA GLN A 294 14.44 -5.58 6.54
C GLN A 294 15.43 -6.03 7.63
N SER A 295 16.57 -6.62 7.26
CA SER A 295 17.57 -7.11 8.20
C SER A 295 18.31 -6.01 8.98
N LYS A 296 18.20 -4.76 8.54
CA LYS A 296 18.76 -3.59 9.28
C LYS A 296 17.97 -3.24 10.53
N ASP A 297 16.76 -3.75 10.66
CA ASP A 297 15.84 -3.49 11.77
C ASP A 297 15.67 -1.98 12.09
N ARG A 298 15.67 -1.17 11.04
CA ARG A 298 15.46 0.27 11.16
C ARG A 298 14.01 0.57 11.48
N PRO A 299 13.74 1.55 12.37
CA PRO A 299 12.34 1.93 12.64
C PRO A 299 11.67 2.44 11.37
N ILE A 300 10.39 2.10 11.21
CA ILE A 300 9.56 2.48 10.06
C ILE A 300 9.47 4.00 9.93
N TYR A 301 9.47 4.71 11.06
CA TYR A 301 9.50 6.17 11.13
C TYR A 301 10.30 6.64 12.35
N ILE A 302 10.66 7.92 12.37
CA ILE A 302 11.25 8.60 13.52
C ILE A 302 10.37 9.80 13.84
N ALA A 303 9.68 9.76 14.99
CA ALA A 303 8.93 10.90 15.49
C ALA A 303 9.92 11.99 15.96
N LYS A 304 9.76 13.20 15.45
CA LYS A 304 10.47 14.39 15.91
C LYS A 304 9.76 15.03 17.09
N GLU A 305 8.44 14.99 17.07
CA GLU A 305 7.59 15.61 18.08
C GLU A 305 6.26 14.85 18.18
N VAL A 306 5.77 14.68 19.39
CA VAL A 306 4.46 14.07 19.67
C VAL A 306 3.72 15.00 20.63
N LEU A 307 2.53 15.44 20.23
CA LEU A 307 1.61 16.22 21.04
C LEU A 307 0.42 15.33 21.35
N ASP A 308 0.22 15.00 22.60
CA ASP A 308 -0.84 14.11 23.08
C ASP A 308 -1.71 14.84 24.10
N TYR A 309 -3.01 14.96 23.83
CA TYR A 309 -3.96 15.62 24.72
C TYR A 309 -4.17 14.88 26.04
N GLU A 310 -3.82 13.58 26.13
CA GLU A 310 -3.90 12.78 27.36
C GLU A 310 -2.72 13.04 28.31
N GLN A 311 -1.67 13.75 27.88
CA GLN A 311 -0.49 14.06 28.67
C GLN A 311 -0.50 15.46 29.31
N ASN A 312 -1.59 16.21 29.14
CA ASN A 312 -1.75 17.57 29.69
C ASN A 312 -2.68 17.58 30.91
#